data_2f257d2ae03f751335cb8d6d2fc1673b
#
_entry.id   2f257d2ae03f751335cb8d6d2fc1673b
#
_cell.length_a   1.000
_cell.length_b   1.000
_cell.length_c   1.000
_cell.angle_alpha   90.00
_cell.angle_beta   90.00
_cell.angle_gamma   90.00
#
_symmetry.space_group_name_H-M   'P 1'
#
loop_
_entity.id
_entity.type
_entity.pdbx_description
1 polymer ?
#
loop_
_entity_poly.entity_id
_entity_poly.type
_entity_poly.pdbx_seq_one_letter_code
_entity_poly.pdbx_strand_id
1 'polypeptide(L)'
;EFISRLVFKDLMFLEEIEEKLSKIENSVINHNFEKFNSKLAEVKKALLVYYRYYSQLLALCDNIKATESDYFDKDTIRLVGLFSQRVERLKAETELLREYAIQIQDMYQTEVSVRQNDIMKVLTIVTTIFLPLSLLTSWYGMNFKYMPELATKYGYYVIMAISVIIVIISVIIFK
;
A
#
# COMPACT_ATOMS: atom_id res chain seq x y z
N GLU A 1 -19.89 -37.50 -7.83
CA GLU A 1 -20.34 -36.96 -6.54
C GLU A 1 -19.13 -36.56 -5.66
N PHE A 2 -18.09 -37.42 -5.51
CA PHE A 2 -16.90 -37.10 -4.74
C PHE A 2 -16.15 -35.88 -5.28
N ILE A 3 -15.89 -35.82 -6.58
CA ILE A 3 -15.17 -34.74 -7.26
C ILE A 3 -15.93 -33.40 -7.15
N SER A 4 -17.25 -33.41 -7.22
CA SER A 4 -18.06 -32.21 -7.05
C SER A 4 -18.05 -31.67 -5.63
N ARG A 5 -17.97 -32.55 -4.61
CA ARG A 5 -17.88 -32.14 -3.20
C ARG A 5 -16.51 -31.54 -2.84
N LEU A 6 -15.45 -31.96 -3.53
CA LEU A 6 -14.07 -31.49 -3.29
C LEU A 6 -13.94 -29.98 -3.50
N VAL A 7 -14.70 -29.43 -4.45
CA VAL A 7 -14.57 -28.02 -4.88
C VAL A 7 -15.79 -27.18 -4.48
N PHE A 8 -16.82 -27.82 -3.87
CA PHE A 8 -18.07 -27.12 -3.53
C PHE A 8 -17.88 -26.03 -2.46
N LYS A 9 -16.99 -26.26 -1.49
CA LYS A 9 -16.70 -25.30 -0.40
C LYS A 9 -15.72 -24.20 -0.80
N ASP A 10 -14.99 -24.39 -1.90
CA ASP A 10 -13.93 -23.48 -2.29
C ASP A 10 -14.47 -22.12 -2.75
N LEU A 11 -15.65 -22.08 -3.37
CA LEU A 11 -16.28 -20.83 -3.74
C LEU A 11 -16.58 -19.96 -2.51
N MET A 12 -17.18 -20.56 -1.48
CA MET A 12 -17.48 -19.85 -0.21
C MET A 12 -16.20 -19.35 0.48
N PHE A 13 -15.10 -20.10 0.33
CA PHE A 13 -13.82 -19.68 0.88
C PHE A 13 -13.24 -18.48 0.10
N LEU A 14 -13.36 -18.45 -1.23
CA LEU A 14 -12.92 -17.31 -2.03
C LEU A 14 -13.76 -16.06 -1.73
N GLU A 15 -15.08 -16.20 -1.53
CA GLU A 15 -15.96 -15.12 -1.06
C GLU A 15 -15.54 -14.58 0.31
N GLU A 16 -15.16 -15.47 1.26
CA GLU A 16 -14.62 -15.04 2.57
C GLU A 16 -13.29 -14.28 2.42
N ILE A 17 -12.43 -14.70 1.50
CA ILE A 17 -11.18 -13.99 1.20
C ILE A 17 -11.44 -12.62 0.60
N GLU A 18 -12.40 -12.52 -0.32
CA GLU A 18 -12.82 -11.25 -0.92
C GLU A 18 -13.33 -10.27 0.16
N GLU A 19 -14.16 -10.76 1.08
CA GLU A 19 -14.64 -9.94 2.21
C GLU A 19 -13.48 -9.47 3.11
N LYS A 20 -12.48 -10.33 3.36
CA LYS A 20 -11.27 -9.95 4.12
C LYS A 20 -10.46 -8.87 3.38
N LEU A 21 -10.29 -8.99 2.06
CA LEU A 21 -9.62 -7.98 1.24
C LEU A 21 -10.37 -6.65 1.29
N SER A 22 -11.69 -6.66 1.13
CA SER A 22 -12.53 -5.46 1.23
C SER A 22 -12.41 -4.77 2.61
N LYS A 23 -12.34 -5.54 3.70
CA LYS A 23 -12.09 -4.98 5.04
C LYS A 23 -10.70 -4.35 5.17
N ILE A 24 -9.68 -4.95 4.55
CA ILE A 24 -8.32 -4.40 4.52
C ILE A 24 -8.30 -3.10 3.69
N GLU A 25 -8.93 -3.09 2.52
CA GLU A 25 -9.08 -1.89 1.69
C GLU A 25 -9.75 -0.74 2.44
N ASN A 26 -10.89 -1.01 3.07
CA ASN A 26 -11.59 -0.02 3.89
C ASN A 26 -10.72 0.51 5.04
N SER A 27 -9.85 -0.32 5.62
CA SER A 27 -8.91 0.15 6.65
C SER A 27 -7.87 1.11 6.09
N VAL A 28 -7.43 0.94 4.83
CA VAL A 28 -6.52 1.86 4.15
C VAL A 28 -7.21 3.19 3.87
N ILE A 29 -8.44 3.16 3.31
CA ILE A 29 -9.24 4.35 3.03
C ILE A 29 -9.48 5.18 4.31
N ASN A 30 -9.72 4.53 5.43
CA ASN A 30 -9.92 5.18 6.74
C ASN A 30 -8.61 5.52 7.47
N HIS A 31 -7.46 5.45 6.79
CA HIS A 31 -6.13 5.73 7.36
C HIS A 31 -5.77 4.90 8.59
N ASN A 32 -6.39 3.72 8.76
CA ASN A 32 -6.08 2.78 9.83
C ASN A 32 -5.14 1.69 9.32
N PHE A 33 -3.85 1.88 9.53
CA PHE A 33 -2.80 0.99 9.04
C PHE A 33 -2.39 -0.11 10.05
N GLU A 34 -3.16 -0.27 11.12
CA GLU A 34 -2.83 -1.25 12.15
C GLU A 34 -2.82 -2.68 11.60
N LYS A 35 -1.67 -3.32 11.72
CA LYS A 35 -1.42 -4.70 11.25
C LYS A 35 -1.71 -4.94 9.76
N PHE A 36 -1.72 -3.89 8.93
CA PHE A 36 -1.98 -4.00 7.49
C PHE A 36 -1.11 -5.07 6.83
N ASN A 37 0.21 -4.99 6.99
CA ASN A 37 1.16 -5.93 6.36
C ASN A 37 0.92 -7.38 6.79
N SER A 38 0.60 -7.62 8.06
CA SER A 38 0.32 -8.96 8.58
C SER A 38 -0.97 -9.54 8.01
N LYS A 39 -2.06 -8.74 7.98
CA LYS A 39 -3.36 -9.17 7.45
C LYS A 39 -3.28 -9.46 5.94
N LEU A 40 -2.64 -8.57 5.19
CA LEU A 40 -2.48 -8.75 3.74
C LEU A 40 -1.59 -9.94 3.41
N ALA A 41 -0.50 -10.15 4.15
CA ALA A 41 0.40 -11.29 3.97
C ALA A 41 -0.31 -12.63 4.22
N GLU A 42 -1.17 -12.71 5.23
CA GLU A 42 -1.99 -13.90 5.51
C GLU A 42 -2.90 -14.24 4.33
N VAL A 43 -3.63 -13.25 3.80
CA VAL A 43 -4.51 -13.43 2.64
C VAL A 43 -3.72 -13.84 1.40
N LYS A 44 -2.61 -13.15 1.09
CA LYS A 44 -1.74 -13.51 -0.03
C LYS A 44 -1.21 -14.94 0.06
N LYS A 45 -0.84 -15.38 1.26
CA LYS A 45 -0.38 -16.75 1.49
C LYS A 45 -1.51 -17.77 1.25
N ALA A 46 -2.71 -17.49 1.71
CA ALA A 46 -3.87 -18.35 1.46
C ALA A 46 -4.16 -18.47 -0.05
N LEU A 47 -4.24 -17.35 -0.76
CA LEU A 47 -4.46 -17.31 -2.21
C LEU A 47 -3.36 -18.08 -2.99
N LEU A 48 -2.10 -18.00 -2.55
CA LEU A 48 -1.01 -18.75 -3.18
C LEU A 48 -1.19 -20.27 -3.02
N VAL A 49 -1.66 -20.74 -1.86
CA VAL A 49 -1.94 -22.14 -1.61
C VAL A 49 -3.05 -22.64 -2.53
N TYR A 50 -4.15 -21.91 -2.62
CA TYR A 50 -5.28 -22.27 -3.48
C TYR A 50 -4.93 -22.21 -4.97
N TYR A 51 -4.17 -21.23 -5.41
CA TYR A 51 -3.68 -21.16 -6.78
C TYR A 51 -2.85 -22.38 -7.17
N ARG A 52 -1.94 -22.83 -6.29
CA ARG A 52 -1.17 -24.06 -6.49
C ARG A 52 -2.06 -25.29 -6.53
N TYR A 53 -2.99 -25.38 -5.60
CA TYR A 53 -3.94 -26.48 -5.52
C TYR A 53 -4.75 -26.64 -6.82
N TYR A 54 -5.36 -25.56 -7.32
CA TYR A 54 -6.10 -25.59 -8.57
C TYR A 54 -5.21 -25.90 -9.78
N SER A 55 -3.99 -25.39 -9.81
CA SER A 55 -3.02 -25.70 -10.87
C SER A 55 -2.66 -27.18 -10.90
N GLN A 56 -2.50 -27.82 -9.74
CA GLN A 56 -2.24 -29.26 -9.64
C GLN A 56 -3.47 -30.07 -10.05
N LEU A 57 -4.67 -29.65 -9.67
CA LEU A 57 -5.92 -30.31 -10.09
C LEU A 57 -6.09 -30.27 -11.61
N LEU A 58 -5.80 -29.13 -12.24
CA LEU A 58 -5.87 -28.99 -13.70
C LEU A 58 -4.86 -29.90 -14.39
N ALA A 59 -3.61 -29.94 -13.92
CA ALA A 59 -2.59 -30.83 -14.47
C ALA A 59 -3.00 -32.31 -14.35
N LEU A 60 -3.67 -32.68 -13.26
CA LEU A 60 -4.19 -34.03 -13.05
C LEU A 60 -5.35 -34.34 -14.03
N CYS A 61 -6.27 -33.39 -14.24
CA CYS A 61 -7.33 -33.55 -15.24
C CYS A 61 -6.78 -33.72 -16.65
N ASP A 62 -5.76 -32.96 -17.02
CA ASP A 62 -5.14 -33.03 -18.33
C ASP A 62 -4.40 -34.35 -18.54
N ASN A 63 -3.70 -34.86 -17.52
CA ASN A 63 -3.09 -36.19 -17.54
C ASN A 63 -4.15 -37.30 -17.75
N ILE A 64 -5.30 -37.22 -17.06
CA ILE A 64 -6.39 -38.19 -17.25
C ILE A 64 -6.92 -38.14 -18.67
N LYS A 65 -7.14 -36.92 -19.24
CA LYS A 65 -7.62 -36.75 -20.61
C LYS A 65 -6.61 -37.24 -21.66
N ALA A 66 -5.31 -37.08 -21.40
CA ALA A 66 -4.23 -37.48 -22.31
C ALA A 66 -3.92 -38.99 -22.28
N THR A 67 -4.40 -39.70 -21.27
CA THR A 67 -4.16 -41.16 -21.16
C THR A 67 -5.04 -41.91 -22.17
N GLU A 68 -4.43 -42.37 -23.26
CA GLU A 68 -5.03 -43.22 -24.30
C GLU A 68 -5.25 -44.67 -23.81
N SER A 69 -5.86 -44.86 -22.67
CA SER A 69 -6.06 -46.23 -22.18
C SER A 69 -7.52 -46.57 -22.10
N ASP A 70 -7.89 -47.81 -22.42
CA ASP A 70 -9.22 -48.40 -22.27
C ASP A 70 -9.74 -48.43 -20.81
N TYR A 71 -8.95 -47.81 -19.87
CA TYR A 71 -9.33 -47.77 -18.45
C TYR A 71 -10.40 -46.72 -18.11
N PHE A 72 -10.59 -45.68 -18.95
CA PHE A 72 -11.61 -44.66 -18.70
C PHE A 72 -12.69 -44.68 -19.76
N ASP A 73 -13.93 -44.90 -19.31
CA ASP A 73 -15.11 -44.78 -20.15
C ASP A 73 -15.31 -43.34 -20.62
N LYS A 74 -15.94 -43.15 -21.80
CA LYS A 74 -16.23 -41.86 -22.42
C LYS A 74 -17.00 -40.92 -21.47
N ASP A 75 -17.89 -41.46 -20.66
CA ASP A 75 -18.65 -40.68 -19.68
C ASP A 75 -17.77 -40.15 -18.55
N THR A 76 -16.75 -40.94 -18.13
CA THR A 76 -15.73 -40.50 -17.15
C THR A 76 -14.90 -39.34 -17.70
N ILE A 77 -14.44 -39.44 -18.95
CA ILE A 77 -13.66 -38.36 -19.61
C ILE A 77 -14.50 -37.08 -19.72
N ARG A 78 -15.79 -37.20 -20.05
CA ARG A 78 -16.72 -36.05 -20.08
C ARG A 78 -16.87 -35.40 -18.70
N LEU A 79 -17.03 -36.18 -17.63
CA LEU A 79 -17.13 -35.69 -16.26
C LEU A 79 -15.83 -34.98 -15.82
N VAL A 80 -14.66 -35.54 -16.16
CA VAL A 80 -13.38 -34.88 -15.91
C VAL A 80 -13.26 -33.56 -16.67
N GLY A 81 -13.81 -33.47 -17.90
CA GLY A 81 -13.88 -32.23 -18.66
C GLY A 81 -14.71 -31.15 -17.96
N LEU A 82 -15.89 -31.49 -17.46
CA LEU A 82 -16.76 -30.57 -16.72
C LEU A 82 -16.12 -30.10 -15.40
N PHE A 83 -15.45 -31.04 -14.72
CA PHE A 83 -14.69 -30.70 -13.49
C PHE A 83 -13.51 -29.77 -13.77
N SER A 84 -12.74 -30.04 -14.82
CA SER A 84 -11.62 -29.19 -15.28
C SER A 84 -12.09 -27.76 -15.52
N GLN A 85 -13.21 -27.54 -16.23
CA GLN A 85 -13.76 -26.20 -16.45
C GLN A 85 -14.14 -25.51 -15.15
N ARG A 86 -14.66 -26.23 -14.16
CA ARG A 86 -15.00 -25.66 -12.86
C ARG A 86 -13.75 -25.25 -12.08
N VAL A 87 -12.71 -26.08 -12.08
CA VAL A 87 -11.43 -25.77 -11.43
C VAL A 87 -10.74 -24.58 -12.10
N GLU A 88 -10.81 -24.50 -13.43
CA GLU A 88 -10.27 -23.38 -14.20
C GLU A 88 -10.94 -22.04 -13.80
N ARG A 89 -12.25 -22.02 -13.61
CA ARG A 89 -12.96 -20.85 -13.10
C ARG A 89 -12.51 -20.44 -11.70
N LEU A 90 -12.32 -21.40 -10.77
CA LEU A 90 -11.83 -21.12 -9.41
C LEU A 90 -10.39 -20.64 -9.42
N LYS A 91 -9.56 -21.16 -10.31
CA LYS A 91 -8.21 -20.67 -10.52
C LYS A 91 -8.20 -19.22 -11.01
N ALA A 92 -9.04 -18.90 -12.01
CA ALA A 92 -9.18 -17.54 -12.52
C ALA A 92 -9.67 -16.56 -11.44
N GLU A 93 -10.66 -16.96 -10.63
CA GLU A 93 -11.16 -16.19 -9.49
C GLU A 93 -10.07 -15.93 -8.46
N THR A 94 -9.26 -16.97 -8.15
CA THR A 94 -8.12 -16.84 -7.24
C THR A 94 -7.07 -15.85 -7.79
N GLU A 95 -6.89 -15.80 -9.10
CA GLU A 95 -5.97 -14.88 -9.77
C GLU A 95 -6.47 -13.43 -9.69
N LEU A 96 -7.76 -13.19 -9.91
CA LEU A 96 -8.39 -11.88 -9.69
C LEU A 96 -8.24 -11.39 -8.25
N LEU A 97 -8.47 -12.25 -7.26
CA LEU A 97 -8.27 -11.88 -5.85
C LEU A 97 -6.80 -11.59 -5.52
N ARG A 98 -5.84 -12.26 -6.17
CA ARG A 98 -4.42 -11.94 -6.04
C ARG A 98 -4.09 -10.56 -6.61
N GLU A 99 -4.65 -10.22 -7.78
CA GLU A 99 -4.49 -8.89 -8.37
C GLU A 99 -5.13 -7.82 -7.48
N TYR A 100 -6.29 -8.08 -6.94
CA TYR A 100 -6.95 -7.19 -5.98
C TYR A 100 -6.09 -6.96 -4.73
N ALA A 101 -5.47 -8.01 -4.18
CA ALA A 101 -4.54 -7.88 -3.06
C ALA A 101 -3.28 -7.06 -3.40
N ILE A 102 -2.83 -7.05 -4.65
CA ILE A 102 -1.73 -6.19 -5.13
C ILE A 102 -2.21 -4.74 -5.20
N GLN A 103 -3.40 -4.48 -5.77
CA GLN A 103 -3.97 -3.14 -5.85
C GLN A 103 -4.15 -2.49 -4.47
N ILE A 104 -4.61 -3.25 -3.48
CA ILE A 104 -4.72 -2.77 -2.08
C ILE A 104 -3.32 -2.43 -1.52
N GLN A 105 -2.30 -3.21 -1.84
CA GLN A 105 -0.93 -2.90 -1.42
C GLN A 105 -0.41 -1.61 -2.04
N ASP A 106 -0.66 -1.40 -3.33
CA ASP A 106 -0.24 -0.19 -4.04
C ASP A 106 -0.98 1.05 -3.54
N MET A 107 -2.28 0.91 -3.23
CA MET A 107 -3.08 1.95 -2.59
C MET A 107 -2.50 2.32 -1.21
N TYR A 108 -2.13 1.34 -0.39
CA TYR A 108 -1.49 1.57 0.91
C TYR A 108 -0.15 2.31 0.76
N GLN A 109 0.70 1.91 -0.19
CA GLN A 109 1.98 2.58 -0.45
C GLN A 109 1.78 4.03 -0.90
N THR A 110 0.79 4.26 -1.75
CA THR A 110 0.41 5.61 -2.21
C THR A 110 -0.02 6.48 -1.03
N GLU A 111 -0.88 5.96 -0.16
CA GLU A 111 -1.39 6.67 1.00
C GLU A 111 -0.28 7.02 2.01
N VAL A 112 0.64 6.09 2.25
CA VAL A 112 1.85 6.32 3.07
C VAL A 112 2.72 7.40 2.43
N SER A 113 2.91 7.37 1.11
CA SER A 113 3.72 8.36 0.38
C SER A 113 3.10 9.76 0.41
N VAL A 114 1.78 9.87 0.27
CA VAL A 114 1.06 11.14 0.40
C VAL A 114 1.27 11.72 1.80
N ARG A 115 1.08 10.91 2.83
CA ARG A 115 1.27 11.33 4.23
C ARG A 115 2.70 11.75 4.53
N GLN A 116 3.68 11.01 4.00
CA GLN A 116 5.09 11.38 4.12
C GLN A 116 5.39 12.73 3.45
N ASN A 117 4.82 12.95 2.26
CA ASN A 117 4.98 14.21 1.54
C ASN A 117 4.37 15.39 2.32
N ASP A 118 3.21 15.21 2.95
CA ASP A 118 2.58 16.24 3.77
C ASP A 118 3.42 16.59 5.01
N ILE A 119 4.00 15.59 5.68
CA ILE A 119 4.94 15.82 6.78
C ILE A 119 6.17 16.58 6.28
N MET A 120 6.72 16.21 5.12
CA MET A 120 7.87 16.91 4.51
C MET A 120 7.55 18.35 4.14
N LYS A 121 6.32 18.64 3.64
CA LYS A 121 5.87 20.03 3.39
C LYS A 121 5.89 20.85 4.68
N VAL A 122 5.29 20.34 5.75
CA VAL A 122 5.27 21.03 7.04
C VAL A 122 6.69 21.28 7.56
N LEU A 123 7.55 20.26 7.50
CA LEU A 123 8.96 20.39 7.91
C LEU A 123 9.69 21.43 7.08
N THR A 124 9.49 21.45 5.76
CA THR A 124 10.11 22.43 4.86
C THR A 124 9.66 23.85 5.21
N ILE A 125 8.37 24.07 5.44
CA ILE A 125 7.82 25.39 5.82
C ILE A 125 8.47 25.87 7.12
N VAL A 126 8.47 25.02 8.15
CA VAL A 126 9.07 25.34 9.45
C VAL A 126 10.56 25.67 9.29
N THR A 127 11.32 24.82 8.59
CA THR A 127 12.76 25.02 8.41
C THR A 127 13.07 26.30 7.64
N THR A 128 12.30 26.59 6.58
CA THR A 128 12.51 27.80 5.75
C THR A 128 12.23 29.08 6.52
N ILE A 129 11.31 29.04 7.50
CA ILE A 129 11.03 30.21 8.37
C ILE A 129 12.11 30.34 9.45
N PHE A 130 12.42 29.25 10.14
CA PHE A 130 13.29 29.29 11.31
C PHE A 130 14.79 29.41 10.98
N LEU A 131 15.25 28.88 9.86
CA LEU A 131 16.66 28.87 9.51
C LEU A 131 17.24 30.31 9.33
N PRO A 132 16.63 31.21 8.53
CA PRO A 132 17.15 32.58 8.41
C PRO A 132 16.97 33.38 9.71
N LEU A 133 15.91 33.15 10.48
CA LEU A 133 15.73 33.78 11.78
C LEU A 133 16.82 33.34 12.79
N SER A 134 17.08 32.03 12.82
CA SER A 134 18.11 31.44 13.66
C SER A 134 19.50 31.97 13.29
N LEU A 135 19.79 32.11 11.98
CA LEU A 135 21.03 32.71 11.51
C LEU A 135 21.19 34.16 11.99
N LEU A 136 20.13 34.97 11.84
CA LEU A 136 20.14 36.37 12.32
C LEU A 136 20.36 36.45 13.83
N THR A 137 19.59 35.71 14.61
CA THR A 137 19.70 35.76 16.08
C THR A 137 21.03 35.21 16.55
N SER A 138 21.59 34.20 15.89
CA SER A 138 22.90 33.63 16.18
C SER A 138 24.02 34.62 15.86
N TRP A 139 23.92 35.31 14.71
CA TRP A 139 24.90 36.32 14.31
C TRP A 139 24.96 37.49 15.30
N TYR A 140 23.83 38.04 15.67
CA TYR A 140 23.78 39.14 16.64
C TYR A 140 23.87 38.68 18.09
N GLY A 141 23.79 37.40 18.37
CA GLY A 141 24.05 36.79 19.68
C GLY A 141 25.54 36.49 19.95
N MET A 142 26.44 36.75 18.97
CA MET A 142 27.87 36.54 19.13
C MET A 142 28.48 37.60 20.04
N ASN A 143 29.39 37.19 20.92
CA ASN A 143 30.10 38.08 21.87
C ASN A 143 31.32 38.76 21.24
N PHE A 144 31.15 39.42 20.11
CA PHE A 144 32.24 40.21 19.52
C PHE A 144 32.36 41.58 20.21
N LYS A 145 33.61 41.98 20.47
CA LYS A 145 33.91 43.25 21.16
C LYS A 145 33.61 44.51 20.35
N TYR A 146 33.60 44.40 19.02
CA TYR A 146 33.34 45.48 18.08
C TYR A 146 32.30 45.06 17.04
N MET A 147 31.02 45.35 17.33
CA MET A 147 29.89 45.25 16.41
C MET A 147 29.29 46.66 16.26
N PRO A 148 29.60 47.37 15.16
CA PRO A 148 29.11 48.76 15.00
C PRO A 148 27.60 48.85 14.94
N GLU A 149 26.90 47.79 14.47
CA GLU A 149 25.45 47.75 14.37
C GLU A 149 24.77 47.72 15.76
N LEU A 150 25.40 47.12 16.77
CA LEU A 150 24.87 47.06 18.14
C LEU A 150 25.04 48.41 18.88
N ALA A 151 25.97 49.24 18.43
CA ALA A 151 26.20 50.55 19.01
C ALA A 151 25.17 51.59 18.52
N THR A 152 24.37 51.28 17.52
CA THR A 152 23.35 52.21 16.99
C THR A 152 22.09 52.18 17.82
N LYS A 153 21.51 53.37 18.11
CA LYS A 153 20.28 53.51 18.91
C LYS A 153 19.05 52.80 18.31
N TYR A 154 19.05 52.52 17.01
CA TYR A 154 17.95 51.92 16.26
C TYR A 154 18.26 50.46 15.82
N GLY A 155 19.43 49.92 16.13
CA GLY A 155 19.86 48.59 15.67
C GLY A 155 18.88 47.48 16.02
N TYR A 156 18.32 47.47 17.22
CA TYR A 156 17.31 46.49 17.63
C TYR A 156 16.03 46.54 16.79
N TYR A 157 15.52 47.75 16.51
CA TYR A 157 14.29 47.88 15.71
C TYR A 157 14.48 47.48 14.25
N VAL A 158 15.67 47.72 13.70
CA VAL A 158 16.03 47.30 12.33
C VAL A 158 16.06 45.77 12.23
N ILE A 159 16.71 45.07 13.16
CA ILE A 159 16.76 43.60 13.18
C ILE A 159 15.37 43.02 13.37
N MET A 160 14.55 43.58 14.25
CA MET A 160 13.16 43.18 14.42
C MET A 160 12.36 43.34 13.12
N ALA A 161 12.49 44.46 12.42
CA ALA A 161 11.82 44.71 11.15
C ALA A 161 12.24 43.67 10.07
N ILE A 162 13.56 43.39 9.95
CA ILE A 162 14.08 42.38 9.02
C ILE A 162 13.52 41.01 9.36
N SER A 163 13.46 40.61 10.62
CA SER A 163 12.91 39.33 11.06
C SER A 163 11.43 39.19 10.66
N VAL A 164 10.64 40.23 10.85
CA VAL A 164 9.22 40.25 10.44
C VAL A 164 9.08 40.16 8.92
N ILE A 165 9.91 40.87 8.15
CA ILE A 165 9.92 40.82 6.69
C ILE A 165 10.24 39.39 6.20
N ILE A 166 11.23 38.73 6.80
CA ILE A 166 11.58 37.33 6.46
C ILE A 166 10.39 36.41 6.67
N VAL A 167 9.69 36.52 7.80
CA VAL A 167 8.49 35.70 8.07
C VAL A 167 7.41 35.96 7.03
N ILE A 168 7.13 37.23 6.72
CA ILE A 168 6.09 37.60 5.74
C ILE A 168 6.44 37.03 4.35
N ILE A 169 7.68 37.21 3.90
CA ILE A 169 8.14 36.67 2.61
C ILE A 169 8.02 35.16 2.59
N SER A 170 8.45 34.47 3.63
CA SER A 170 8.35 33.02 3.73
C SER A 170 6.90 32.53 3.65
N VAL A 171 5.98 33.19 4.36
CA VAL A 171 4.55 32.85 4.31
C VAL A 171 3.94 33.08 2.92
N ILE A 172 4.37 34.14 2.22
CA ILE A 172 3.89 34.44 0.86
C ILE A 172 4.36 33.39 -0.15
N ILE A 173 5.61 32.92 -0.03
CA ILE A 173 6.19 31.90 -0.92
C ILE A 173 5.46 30.55 -0.78
N PHE A 174 5.00 30.21 0.43
CA PHE A 174 4.34 28.93 0.71
C PHE A 174 2.80 28.97 0.62
N LYS A 175 2.21 30.12 0.29
CA LYS A 175 0.79 30.25 0.04
C LYS A 175 0.45 29.95 -1.42
#